data_68b6dd0fe80c43895f0748a6eacbc36b
#
_entry.id   68b6dd0fe80c43895f0748a6eacbc36b
#
_cell.length_a   1.000
_cell.length_b   1.000
_cell.length_c   1.000
_cell.angle_alpha   90.00
_cell.angle_beta   90.00
_cell.angle_gamma   90.00
#
_symmetry.space_group_name_H-M   'P 1'
#
loop_
_entity.id
_entity.type
_entity.pdbx_description
1 polymer ?
#
loop_
_entity_poly.entity_id
_entity_poly.type
_entity_poly.pdbx_seq_one_letter_code
_entity_poly.pdbx_strand_id
1 'polypeptide(L)'
;MTITPPALSVFETLESEVRSYCRSWPAVFDRAQGSRMYDEDGHTYLDFFAGAGALNYGHNNPVLKRALLDYIERDGVTHGLDMGTTAKRAFLEAFQDVVLRPRDLPYKVMFPGPTGTNAVEAALKLARKVKGREAIVSFTNAFHGMSLGSLAVTGNAFKRAGAGIPLVHGTPMPFDHYLDDTVPDFLWFERLLADQGSGLNTPAAVIVETVQGEGGINVARPEWLRGLAALCERHDMLLIVDDIQMGCGRTGSFFSFEEAGITPDIVTLSKSIGGYGMPMSLTLFRPELDVWEPGEHNGTFRGNNPSFVTAAAALDAYWTDGQMEKQTLARGEQAEEALRAICAEHPGLGARYRGRGLVWGLEFTDKARASAISRRAFELGLLVETSGPEGEVVKLLPALTISPEELDEGLRILARAVRETA
;
A
#
# COMPACT_ATOMS: atom_id res chain seq x y z
N MET A 1 -23.24 27.72 -6.04
CA MET A 1 -23.83 26.49 -5.43
C MET A 1 -23.93 25.47 -6.53
N THR A 2 -23.10 24.47 -6.50
CA THR A 2 -23.20 23.32 -7.40
C THR A 2 -24.41 22.51 -6.95
N ILE A 3 -25.40 22.31 -7.82
CA ILE A 3 -26.57 21.48 -7.49
C ILE A 3 -26.09 20.05 -7.52
N THR A 4 -26.11 19.38 -6.36
CA THR A 4 -25.79 17.94 -6.25
C THR A 4 -26.86 17.14 -6.99
N PRO A 5 -26.47 16.18 -7.86
CA PRO A 5 -27.44 15.28 -8.46
C PRO A 5 -28.24 14.53 -7.39
N PRO A 6 -29.57 14.29 -7.59
CA PRO A 6 -30.42 13.61 -6.61
C PRO A 6 -29.84 12.29 -6.11
N ALA A 7 -29.18 11.51 -6.97
CA ALA A 7 -28.54 10.25 -6.65
C ALA A 7 -27.42 10.37 -5.61
N LEU A 8 -26.74 11.50 -5.52
CA LEU A 8 -25.65 11.75 -4.57
C LEU A 8 -26.14 12.37 -3.25
N SER A 9 -27.39 12.87 -3.17
CA SER A 9 -27.91 13.60 -2.02
C SER A 9 -27.97 12.78 -0.74
N VAL A 10 -28.19 11.47 -0.84
CA VAL A 10 -28.23 10.56 0.32
C VAL A 10 -26.86 10.48 1.00
N PHE A 11 -25.78 10.42 0.22
CA PHE A 11 -24.41 10.40 0.76
C PHE A 11 -24.04 11.71 1.43
N GLU A 12 -24.44 12.84 0.84
CA GLU A 12 -24.21 14.16 1.42
C GLU A 12 -25.02 14.40 2.70
N THR A 13 -26.20 13.81 2.80
CA THR A 13 -27.10 14.00 3.94
C THR A 13 -26.76 13.08 5.13
N LEU A 14 -26.39 11.82 4.85
CA LEU A 14 -26.28 10.78 5.89
C LEU A 14 -24.85 10.38 6.22
N GLU A 15 -23.90 10.58 5.29
CA GLU A 15 -22.52 10.16 5.51
C GLU A 15 -21.65 11.31 6.05
N SER A 16 -20.67 10.97 6.88
CA SER A 16 -19.73 11.96 7.44
C SER A 16 -18.97 12.75 6.39
N GLU A 17 -18.63 13.99 6.71
CA GLU A 17 -17.80 14.87 5.86
C GLU A 17 -16.36 14.37 5.64
N VAL A 18 -15.92 13.32 6.33
CA VAL A 18 -14.58 12.71 6.19
C VAL A 18 -14.36 12.09 4.80
N ARG A 19 -15.40 11.89 4.01
CA ARG A 19 -15.36 11.35 2.65
C ARG A 19 -14.40 12.13 1.75
N SER A 20 -13.61 11.44 0.95
CA SER A 20 -12.61 12.03 0.07
C SER A 20 -12.83 11.65 -1.41
N TYR A 21 -12.69 10.38 -1.76
CA TYR A 21 -12.70 9.92 -3.15
C TYR A 21 -14.00 10.21 -3.91
N CYS A 22 -15.16 10.13 -3.25
CA CYS A 22 -16.45 10.47 -3.85
C CYS A 22 -16.55 11.94 -4.31
N ARG A 23 -15.70 12.83 -3.81
CA ARG A 23 -15.63 14.22 -4.25
C ARG A 23 -14.82 14.38 -5.54
N SER A 24 -13.88 13.47 -5.78
CA SER A 24 -13.09 13.43 -7.02
C SER A 24 -13.85 12.73 -8.14
N TRP A 25 -14.66 11.74 -7.80
CA TRP A 25 -15.43 10.93 -8.73
C TRP A 25 -16.92 10.92 -8.35
N PRO A 26 -17.67 11.96 -8.72
CA PRO A 26 -19.07 12.14 -8.31
C PRO A 26 -20.03 11.27 -9.14
N ALA A 27 -19.89 9.94 -9.04
CA ALA A 27 -20.75 8.94 -9.65
C ALA A 27 -21.18 7.90 -8.61
N VAL A 28 -22.30 7.22 -8.85
CA VAL A 28 -22.77 6.08 -8.06
C VAL A 28 -22.42 4.81 -8.83
N PHE A 29 -21.39 4.10 -8.36
CA PHE A 29 -20.93 2.88 -8.99
C PHE A 29 -21.81 1.69 -8.59
N ASP A 30 -22.24 0.89 -9.58
CA ASP A 30 -23.13 -0.27 -9.39
C ASP A 30 -22.39 -1.60 -9.59
N ARG A 31 -21.55 -1.70 -10.64
CA ARG A 31 -20.86 -2.95 -11.01
C ARG A 31 -19.39 -2.71 -11.29
N ALA A 32 -18.60 -3.78 -11.16
CA ALA A 32 -17.20 -3.77 -11.57
C ALA A 32 -16.75 -5.17 -12.02
N GLN A 33 -15.82 -5.23 -12.97
CA GLN A 33 -15.22 -6.48 -13.43
C GLN A 33 -13.82 -6.23 -14.02
N GLY A 34 -12.84 -7.01 -13.58
CA GLY A 34 -11.45 -6.83 -14.03
C GLY A 34 -10.96 -5.43 -13.72
N SER A 35 -10.59 -4.68 -14.74
CA SER A 35 -10.11 -3.30 -14.62
C SER A 35 -11.19 -2.25 -14.92
N ARG A 36 -12.47 -2.63 -14.93
CA ARG A 36 -13.57 -1.72 -15.30
C ARG A 36 -14.60 -1.60 -14.20
N MET A 37 -15.09 -0.36 -14.01
CA MET A 37 -16.23 -0.02 -13.14
C MET A 37 -17.35 0.60 -13.98
N TYR A 38 -18.58 0.43 -13.52
CA TYR A 38 -19.79 0.91 -14.19
C TYR A 38 -20.65 1.65 -13.17
N ASP A 39 -21.11 2.84 -13.51
CA ASP A 39 -22.08 3.56 -12.69
C ASP A 39 -23.53 3.15 -12.97
N GLU A 40 -24.49 3.67 -12.20
CA GLU A 40 -25.91 3.38 -12.34
C GLU A 40 -26.51 3.93 -13.63
N ASP A 41 -25.87 4.92 -14.28
CA ASP A 41 -26.26 5.47 -15.57
C ASP A 41 -25.68 4.69 -16.76
N GLY A 42 -24.85 3.66 -16.49
CA GLY A 42 -24.26 2.78 -17.49
C GLY A 42 -22.94 3.30 -18.09
N HIS A 43 -22.38 4.38 -17.59
CA HIS A 43 -21.03 4.81 -18.02
C HIS A 43 -19.98 3.82 -17.56
N THR A 44 -18.95 3.66 -18.38
CA THR A 44 -17.84 2.76 -18.11
C THR A 44 -16.58 3.55 -17.78
N TYR A 45 -15.90 3.12 -16.74
CA TYR A 45 -14.64 3.70 -16.29
C TYR A 45 -13.56 2.62 -16.23
N LEU A 46 -12.39 2.92 -16.78
CA LEU A 46 -11.19 2.12 -16.57
C LEU A 46 -10.60 2.50 -15.21
N ASP A 47 -10.21 1.51 -14.41
CA ASP A 47 -9.80 1.71 -13.02
C ASP A 47 -8.28 1.61 -12.84
N PHE A 48 -7.62 2.76 -12.70
CA PHE A 48 -6.21 2.87 -12.32
C PHE A 48 -6.02 3.21 -10.83
N PHE A 49 -7.09 3.03 -10.04
CA PHE A 49 -7.06 3.18 -8.59
C PHE A 49 -7.06 1.83 -7.86
N ALA A 50 -7.80 0.85 -8.38
CA ALA A 50 -7.90 -0.51 -7.85
C ALA A 50 -8.08 -0.56 -6.32
N GLY A 51 -9.01 0.27 -5.80
CA GLY A 51 -9.26 0.36 -4.36
C GLY A 51 -8.02 0.77 -3.55
N ALA A 52 -7.26 1.76 -4.00
CA ALA A 52 -5.98 2.18 -3.43
C ALA A 52 -4.95 1.04 -3.35
N GLY A 53 -4.96 0.14 -4.34
CA GLY A 53 -4.08 -1.03 -4.39
C GLY A 53 -4.57 -2.24 -3.59
N ALA A 54 -5.86 -2.30 -3.23
CA ALA A 54 -6.45 -3.48 -2.58
C ALA A 54 -6.90 -4.56 -3.58
N LEU A 55 -6.95 -4.24 -4.86
CA LEU A 55 -7.52 -5.09 -5.92
C LEU A 55 -6.47 -5.44 -6.99
N ASN A 56 -5.30 -5.92 -6.57
CA ASN A 56 -4.25 -6.36 -7.50
C ASN A 56 -4.74 -7.40 -8.52
N TYR A 57 -5.72 -8.22 -8.15
CA TYR A 57 -6.29 -9.26 -9.01
C TYR A 57 -7.53 -8.80 -9.79
N GLY A 58 -7.85 -7.50 -9.76
CA GLY A 58 -9.01 -6.89 -10.40
C GLY A 58 -10.33 -7.12 -9.67
N HIS A 59 -11.34 -6.37 -10.09
CA HIS A 59 -12.70 -6.48 -9.55
C HIS A 59 -13.34 -7.79 -9.92
N ASN A 60 -14.04 -8.43 -8.98
CA ASN A 60 -14.81 -9.65 -9.21
C ASN A 60 -14.02 -10.74 -9.97
N ASN A 61 -12.75 -10.91 -9.62
CA ASN A 61 -11.91 -11.94 -10.22
C ASN A 61 -12.64 -13.30 -10.20
N PRO A 62 -12.82 -13.97 -11.35
CA PRO A 62 -13.70 -15.14 -11.43
C PRO A 62 -13.21 -16.33 -10.60
N VAL A 63 -11.89 -16.54 -10.49
CA VAL A 63 -11.30 -17.62 -9.70
C VAL A 63 -11.55 -17.39 -8.21
N LEU A 64 -11.26 -16.19 -7.73
CA LEU A 64 -11.42 -15.83 -6.32
C LEU A 64 -12.89 -15.76 -5.92
N LYS A 65 -13.73 -15.24 -6.82
CA LYS A 65 -15.19 -15.22 -6.63
C LYS A 65 -15.76 -16.62 -6.52
N ARG A 66 -15.34 -17.56 -7.37
CA ARG A 66 -15.82 -18.95 -7.32
C ARG A 66 -15.43 -19.61 -6.00
N ALA A 67 -14.17 -19.47 -5.57
CA ALA A 67 -13.68 -20.01 -4.29
C ALA A 67 -14.50 -19.49 -3.10
N LEU A 68 -14.84 -18.18 -3.11
CA LEU A 68 -15.66 -17.57 -2.07
C LEU A 68 -17.09 -18.12 -2.07
N LEU A 69 -17.73 -18.21 -3.24
CA LEU A 69 -19.09 -18.73 -3.37
C LEU A 69 -19.18 -20.20 -2.93
N ASP A 70 -18.25 -21.04 -3.35
CA ASP A 70 -18.17 -22.45 -2.94
C ASP A 70 -18.03 -22.60 -1.42
N TYR A 71 -17.26 -21.70 -0.80
CA TYR A 71 -17.09 -21.69 0.65
C TYR A 71 -18.39 -21.33 1.39
N ILE A 72 -19.12 -20.34 0.88
CA ILE A 72 -20.41 -19.91 1.44
C ILE A 72 -21.47 -20.98 1.24
N GLU A 73 -21.58 -21.56 0.03
CA GLU A 73 -22.55 -22.59 -0.33
C GLU A 73 -22.44 -23.87 0.53
N ARG A 74 -21.25 -24.19 1.02
CA ARG A 74 -21.02 -25.35 1.91
C ARG A 74 -21.11 -25.04 3.41
N ASP A 75 -21.69 -23.91 3.80
CA ASP A 75 -21.81 -23.48 5.19
C ASP A 75 -20.45 -23.37 5.92
N GLY A 76 -19.41 -22.89 5.24
CA GLY A 76 -18.08 -22.71 5.81
C GLY A 76 -18.10 -21.74 7.03
N VAL A 77 -17.25 -21.98 8.03
CA VAL A 77 -17.15 -21.12 9.22
C VAL A 77 -16.82 -19.69 8.80
N THR A 78 -17.76 -18.76 8.96
CA THR A 78 -17.57 -17.36 8.53
C THR A 78 -16.54 -16.64 9.38
N HIS A 79 -16.60 -16.82 10.68
CA HIS A 79 -15.80 -16.07 11.63
C HIS A 79 -15.22 -16.98 12.72
N GLY A 80 -13.92 -17.05 12.83
CA GLY A 80 -13.21 -18.01 13.68
C GLY A 80 -12.42 -17.39 14.85
N LEU A 81 -12.34 -16.06 14.98
CA LEU A 81 -11.40 -15.42 15.92
C LEU A 81 -9.98 -15.98 15.71
N ASP A 82 -9.39 -16.58 16.74
CA ASP A 82 -8.11 -17.27 16.70
C ASP A 82 -8.21 -18.80 16.65
N MET A 83 -9.44 -19.35 16.60
CA MET A 83 -9.66 -20.79 16.47
C MET A 83 -9.06 -21.35 15.18
N GLY A 84 -8.67 -22.63 15.24
CA GLY A 84 -8.27 -23.39 14.06
C GLY A 84 -9.48 -23.67 13.16
N THR A 85 -9.40 -23.28 11.87
CA THR A 85 -10.39 -23.60 10.85
C THR A 85 -9.70 -24.18 9.62
N THR A 86 -10.44 -24.90 8.79
CA THR A 86 -9.91 -25.44 7.54
C THR A 86 -9.46 -24.34 6.58
N ALA A 87 -10.18 -23.22 6.53
CA ALA A 87 -9.83 -22.07 5.71
C ALA A 87 -8.52 -21.41 6.17
N LYS A 88 -8.38 -21.18 7.48
CA LYS A 88 -7.14 -20.62 8.06
C LYS A 88 -5.94 -21.54 7.83
N ARG A 89 -6.12 -22.85 8.02
CA ARG A 89 -5.07 -23.83 7.74
C ARG A 89 -4.64 -23.80 6.28
N ALA A 90 -5.59 -23.87 5.35
CA ALA A 90 -5.31 -23.82 3.91
C ALA A 90 -4.54 -22.55 3.52
N PHE A 91 -4.92 -21.39 4.05
CA PHE A 91 -4.20 -20.15 3.83
C PHE A 91 -2.76 -20.21 4.36
N LEU A 92 -2.57 -20.67 5.60
CA LEU A 92 -1.23 -20.75 6.22
C LEU A 92 -0.31 -21.71 5.45
N GLU A 93 -0.83 -22.87 5.03
CA GLU A 93 -0.09 -23.84 4.22
C GLU A 93 0.27 -23.23 2.85
N ALA A 94 -0.69 -22.62 2.13
CA ALA A 94 -0.43 -21.97 0.85
C ALA A 94 0.58 -20.80 1.00
N PHE A 95 0.45 -19.98 2.03
CA PHE A 95 1.36 -18.87 2.27
C PHE A 95 2.78 -19.35 2.58
N GLN A 96 2.90 -20.39 3.39
CA GLN A 96 4.20 -21.01 3.66
C GLN A 96 4.83 -21.58 2.39
N ASP A 97 4.07 -22.35 1.60
CA ASP A 97 4.62 -23.12 0.47
C ASP A 97 4.90 -22.25 -0.75
N VAL A 98 4.06 -21.26 -1.01
CA VAL A 98 4.13 -20.39 -2.20
C VAL A 98 4.94 -19.13 -1.94
N VAL A 99 4.89 -18.58 -0.71
CA VAL A 99 5.49 -17.27 -0.42
C VAL A 99 6.77 -17.40 0.42
N LEU A 100 6.68 -18.01 1.61
CA LEU A 100 7.78 -17.96 2.57
C LEU A 100 8.92 -18.91 2.22
N ARG A 101 8.60 -20.20 1.96
CA ARG A 101 9.61 -21.24 1.70
C ARG A 101 10.48 -20.97 0.47
N PRO A 102 9.93 -20.54 -0.69
CA PRO A 102 10.75 -20.24 -1.87
C PRO A 102 11.73 -19.07 -1.67
N ARG A 103 11.47 -18.22 -0.66
CA ARG A 103 12.26 -17.02 -0.32
C ARG A 103 13.16 -17.22 0.90
N ASP A 104 13.17 -18.42 1.46
CA ASP A 104 13.90 -18.73 2.71
C ASP A 104 13.58 -17.74 3.86
N LEU A 105 12.30 -17.37 4.00
CA LEU A 105 11.80 -16.44 5.00
C LEU A 105 11.11 -17.22 6.15
N PRO A 106 11.76 -17.41 7.31
CA PRO A 106 11.22 -18.21 8.41
C PRO A 106 10.24 -17.40 9.29
N TYR A 107 9.35 -16.62 8.68
CA TYR A 107 8.43 -15.76 9.44
C TYR A 107 7.30 -16.55 10.10
N LYS A 108 6.95 -16.12 11.32
CA LYS A 108 5.65 -16.40 11.91
C LYS A 108 4.60 -15.41 11.38
N VAL A 109 3.36 -15.88 11.30
CA VAL A 109 2.22 -15.11 10.78
C VAL A 109 1.28 -14.75 11.93
N MET A 110 1.09 -13.46 12.14
CA MET A 110 0.09 -12.92 13.07
C MET A 110 -1.05 -12.28 12.29
N PHE A 111 -2.28 -12.51 12.73
CA PHE A 111 -3.49 -11.85 12.23
C PHE A 111 -3.93 -10.77 13.22
N PRO A 112 -3.53 -9.51 13.07
CA PRO A 112 -3.80 -8.45 14.05
C PRO A 112 -5.21 -7.87 13.96
N GLY A 113 -5.84 -7.97 12.79
CA GLY A 113 -7.16 -7.42 12.49
C GLY A 113 -7.40 -7.27 11.01
N PRO A 114 -8.48 -6.60 10.57
CA PRO A 114 -8.86 -6.59 9.15
C PRO A 114 -8.14 -5.53 8.30
N THR A 115 -7.44 -4.57 8.90
CA THR A 115 -6.90 -3.39 8.17
C THR A 115 -5.41 -3.22 8.30
N GLY A 116 -4.78 -2.47 7.38
CA GLY A 116 -3.35 -2.19 7.41
C GLY A 116 -2.89 -1.50 8.69
N THR A 117 -3.69 -0.56 9.21
CA THR A 117 -3.36 0.10 10.48
C THR A 117 -3.28 -0.89 11.64
N ASN A 118 -4.07 -1.98 11.64
CA ASN A 118 -3.96 -3.03 12.66
C ASN A 118 -2.61 -3.77 12.57
N ALA A 119 -2.12 -4.03 11.36
CA ALA A 119 -0.81 -4.66 11.18
C ALA A 119 0.32 -3.75 11.66
N VAL A 120 0.27 -2.46 11.33
CA VAL A 120 1.24 -1.47 11.80
C VAL A 120 1.22 -1.35 13.32
N GLU A 121 0.05 -1.18 13.95
CA GLU A 121 -0.07 -1.10 15.42
C GLU A 121 0.52 -2.33 16.12
N ALA A 122 0.28 -3.53 15.57
CA ALA A 122 0.85 -4.77 16.08
C ALA A 122 2.39 -4.78 15.95
N ALA A 123 2.91 -4.36 14.80
CA ALA A 123 4.37 -4.28 14.55
C ALA A 123 5.05 -3.30 15.51
N LEU A 124 4.48 -2.10 15.71
CA LEU A 124 5.01 -1.10 16.64
C LEU A 124 5.00 -1.59 18.09
N LYS A 125 3.89 -2.23 18.52
CA LYS A 125 3.79 -2.83 19.86
C LYS A 125 4.81 -3.94 20.07
N LEU A 126 4.94 -4.83 19.08
CA LEU A 126 5.90 -5.93 19.15
C LEU A 126 7.33 -5.42 19.27
N ALA A 127 7.70 -4.46 18.41
CA ALA A 127 9.04 -3.88 18.42
C ALA A 127 9.38 -3.25 19.78
N ARG A 128 8.45 -2.48 20.35
CA ARG A 128 8.61 -1.87 21.68
C ARG A 128 8.75 -2.92 22.78
N LYS A 129 7.92 -3.96 22.73
CA LYS A 129 7.96 -5.06 23.71
C LYS A 129 9.29 -5.82 23.67
N VAL A 130 9.75 -6.19 22.46
CA VAL A 130 11.00 -6.93 22.27
C VAL A 130 12.22 -6.12 22.72
N LYS A 131 12.25 -4.81 22.39
CA LYS A 131 13.41 -3.96 22.66
C LYS A 131 13.37 -3.24 24.01
N GLY A 132 12.22 -3.19 24.68
CA GLY A 132 12.03 -2.40 25.91
C GLY A 132 12.28 -0.89 25.68
N ARG A 133 12.07 -0.40 24.46
CA ARG A 133 12.28 0.98 24.05
C ARG A 133 11.01 1.51 23.38
N GLU A 134 10.76 2.82 23.46
CA GLU A 134 9.47 3.40 23.04
C GLU A 134 9.51 4.03 21.65
N ALA A 135 10.64 4.66 21.29
CA ALA A 135 10.74 5.44 20.06
C ALA A 135 10.75 4.54 18.81
N ILE A 136 10.04 4.99 17.79
CA ILE A 136 10.05 4.40 16.44
C ILE A 136 10.47 5.49 15.46
N VAL A 137 11.44 5.21 14.62
CA VAL A 137 11.78 6.07 13.49
C VAL A 137 10.85 5.79 12.33
N SER A 138 10.33 6.84 11.72
CA SER A 138 9.62 6.83 10.45
C SER A 138 10.22 7.85 9.49
N PHE A 139 9.73 7.95 8.27
CA PHE A 139 10.33 8.84 7.28
C PHE A 139 9.38 9.98 6.85
N THR A 140 9.97 11.06 6.34
CA THR A 140 9.21 12.14 5.68
C THR A 140 8.30 11.54 4.61
N ASN A 141 7.09 12.07 4.46
CA ASN A 141 6.06 11.61 3.51
C ASN A 141 5.51 10.19 3.75
N ALA A 142 5.90 9.51 4.82
CA ALA A 142 5.39 8.17 5.13
C ALA A 142 3.88 8.15 5.40
N PHE A 143 3.24 7.03 5.05
CA PHE A 143 1.86 6.74 5.40
C PHE A 143 1.70 5.32 5.93
N HIS A 144 1.43 5.19 7.23
CA HIS A 144 1.32 3.90 7.92
C HIS A 144 -0.05 3.64 8.54
N GLY A 145 -1.02 4.52 8.33
CA GLY A 145 -2.38 4.37 8.81
C GLY A 145 -2.92 5.57 9.61
N MET A 146 -4.16 5.45 10.08
CA MET A 146 -4.92 6.54 10.67
C MET A 146 -5.31 6.31 12.15
N SER A 147 -5.06 5.13 12.74
CA SER A 147 -5.13 4.96 14.19
C SER A 147 -3.96 5.68 14.86
N LEU A 148 -4.09 6.05 16.13
CA LEU A 148 -3.18 7.00 16.79
C LEU A 148 -1.70 6.57 16.77
N GLY A 149 -1.40 5.28 16.99
CA GLY A 149 -0.02 4.78 16.91
C GLY A 149 0.53 4.80 15.50
N SER A 150 -0.25 4.36 14.51
CA SER A 150 0.12 4.44 13.08
C SER A 150 0.24 5.89 12.61
N LEU A 151 -0.65 6.78 13.10
CA LEU A 151 -0.62 8.20 12.77
C LEU A 151 0.60 8.91 13.37
N ALA A 152 1.12 8.44 14.51
CA ALA A 152 2.35 8.96 15.10
C ALA A 152 3.59 8.75 14.21
N VAL A 153 3.57 7.73 13.36
CA VAL A 153 4.63 7.41 12.38
C VAL A 153 4.27 7.78 10.95
N THR A 154 3.12 8.42 10.71
CA THR A 154 2.67 8.97 9.42
C THR A 154 3.15 10.41 9.29
N GLY A 155 3.64 10.82 8.10
CA GLY A 155 4.28 12.11 7.89
C GLY A 155 3.35 13.26 7.51
N ASN A 156 2.16 13.01 6.97
CA ASN A 156 1.26 14.04 6.42
C ASN A 156 0.66 14.95 7.51
N ALA A 157 0.95 16.24 7.45
CA ALA A 157 0.54 17.22 8.47
C ALA A 157 -0.98 17.37 8.60
N PHE A 158 -1.71 17.34 7.47
CA PHE A 158 -3.17 17.44 7.47
C PHE A 158 -3.82 16.25 8.18
N LYS A 159 -3.34 15.03 7.91
CA LYS A 159 -3.84 13.81 8.54
C LYS A 159 -3.50 13.80 10.04
N ARG A 160 -2.27 14.21 10.40
CA ARG A 160 -1.81 14.29 11.80
C ARG A 160 -2.59 15.32 12.63
N ALA A 161 -2.99 16.43 12.04
CA ALA A 161 -3.78 17.46 12.72
C ALA A 161 -5.14 16.94 13.23
N GLY A 162 -5.69 15.91 12.58
CA GLY A 162 -6.93 15.25 13.01
C GLY A 162 -6.84 14.37 14.25
N ALA A 163 -5.63 14.18 14.84
CA ALA A 163 -5.44 13.30 16.00
C ALA A 163 -6.15 13.78 17.28
N GLY A 164 -6.26 15.10 17.49
CA GLY A 164 -6.87 15.69 18.67
C GLY A 164 -6.06 15.53 19.97
N ILE A 165 -4.94 14.81 19.94
CA ILE A 165 -4.00 14.59 21.04
C ILE A 165 -2.56 14.67 20.53
N PRO A 166 -1.55 14.84 21.42
CA PRO A 166 -0.15 14.71 21.01
C PRO A 166 0.16 13.32 20.44
N LEU A 167 0.81 13.29 19.28
CA LEU A 167 1.34 12.06 18.66
C LEU A 167 2.78 11.87 19.18
N VAL A 168 2.99 10.85 19.97
CA VAL A 168 4.24 10.61 20.71
C VAL A 168 4.97 9.36 20.20
N HIS A 169 6.27 9.26 20.56
CA HIS A 169 7.12 8.09 20.26
C HIS A 169 7.37 7.80 18.77
N GLY A 170 7.00 8.72 17.87
CA GLY A 170 7.39 8.72 16.47
C GLY A 170 8.49 9.75 16.24
N THR A 171 9.61 9.36 15.62
CA THR A 171 10.72 10.25 15.27
C THR A 171 10.85 10.30 13.75
N PRO A 172 10.42 11.39 13.08
CA PRO A 172 10.50 11.49 11.63
C PRO A 172 11.95 11.77 11.19
N MET A 173 12.37 11.08 10.14
CA MET A 173 13.68 11.21 9.51
C MET A 173 13.54 11.45 8.00
N PRO A 174 14.53 12.04 7.32
CA PRO A 174 14.51 12.18 5.88
C PRO A 174 14.46 10.82 5.16
N PHE A 175 13.52 10.66 4.22
CA PHE A 175 13.49 9.53 3.30
C PHE A 175 14.60 9.65 2.25
N ASP A 176 14.84 8.61 1.47
CA ASP A 176 15.78 8.64 0.35
C ASP A 176 15.49 9.82 -0.60
N HIS A 177 16.51 10.52 -1.05
CA HIS A 177 16.44 11.74 -1.88
C HIS A 177 15.68 12.94 -1.28
N TYR A 178 15.32 12.91 0.01
CA TYR A 178 14.70 14.07 0.66
C TYR A 178 15.69 15.21 0.96
N LEU A 179 16.92 14.85 1.28
CA LEU A 179 18.03 15.78 1.41
C LEU A 179 18.82 15.87 0.09
N ASP A 180 19.65 16.89 -0.04
CA ASP A 180 20.58 17.02 -1.15
C ASP A 180 21.47 15.76 -1.24
N ASP A 181 21.69 15.22 -2.44
CA ASP A 181 22.51 14.03 -2.70
C ASP A 181 23.99 14.17 -2.26
N THR A 182 24.42 15.38 -1.88
CA THR A 182 25.73 15.63 -1.26
C THR A 182 25.81 15.21 0.20
N VAL A 183 24.66 14.98 0.86
CA VAL A 183 24.60 14.53 2.25
C VAL A 183 24.68 13.00 2.28
N PRO A 184 25.75 12.41 2.90
CA PRO A 184 25.85 10.95 2.96
C PRO A 184 24.68 10.32 3.70
N ASP A 185 24.15 9.22 3.14
CA ASP A 185 23.06 8.48 3.74
C ASP A 185 23.37 8.07 5.18
N PHE A 186 22.47 8.34 6.10
CA PHE A 186 22.50 7.94 7.51
C PHE A 186 23.65 8.50 8.37
N LEU A 187 24.69 9.14 7.84
CA LEU A 187 25.83 9.64 8.64
C LEU A 187 25.40 10.59 9.77
N TRP A 188 24.47 11.49 9.48
CA TRP A 188 23.91 12.41 10.45
C TRP A 188 23.08 11.67 11.52
N PHE A 189 22.36 10.62 11.15
CA PHE A 189 21.56 9.81 12.08
C PHE A 189 22.48 8.99 13.01
N GLU A 190 23.51 8.36 12.47
CA GLU A 190 24.53 7.66 13.28
C GLU A 190 25.22 8.61 14.28
N ARG A 191 25.50 9.84 13.86
CA ARG A 191 26.03 10.86 14.77
C ARG A 191 25.06 11.18 15.91
N LEU A 192 23.77 11.31 15.63
CA LEU A 192 22.76 11.52 16.68
C LEU A 192 22.65 10.33 17.64
N LEU A 193 22.71 9.10 17.13
CA LEU A 193 22.71 7.89 17.96
C LEU A 193 23.96 7.75 18.83
N ALA A 194 25.12 8.17 18.34
CA ALA A 194 26.39 8.08 19.05
C ALA A 194 26.60 9.22 20.08
N ASP A 195 25.91 10.35 19.91
CA ASP A 195 26.07 11.53 20.77
C ASP A 195 25.06 11.49 21.93
N GLN A 196 25.54 11.28 23.15
CA GLN A 196 24.71 11.28 24.37
C GLN A 196 24.02 12.63 24.64
N GLY A 197 24.47 13.70 24.02
CA GLY A 197 23.87 15.04 24.10
C GLY A 197 22.83 15.33 23.02
N SER A 198 22.60 14.43 22.06
CA SER A 198 21.69 14.63 20.91
C SER A 198 20.23 14.71 21.30
N GLY A 199 19.82 14.15 22.43
CA GLY A 199 18.42 13.98 22.81
C GLY A 199 17.70 12.84 22.11
N LEU A 200 18.39 12.08 21.25
CA LEU A 200 17.87 10.89 20.58
C LEU A 200 18.30 9.61 21.31
N ASN A 201 17.38 9.00 22.04
CA ASN A 201 17.61 7.66 22.56
C ASN A 201 17.51 6.63 21.44
N THR A 202 18.27 5.52 21.53
CA THR A 202 18.20 4.43 20.55
C THR A 202 16.77 3.95 20.38
N PRO A 203 16.18 4.04 19.17
CA PRO A 203 14.81 3.60 18.91
C PRO A 203 14.63 2.09 19.06
N ALA A 204 13.39 1.65 19.27
CA ALA A 204 13.05 0.24 19.22
C ALA A 204 13.12 -0.32 17.79
N ALA A 205 12.67 0.48 16.83
CA ALA A 205 12.60 0.09 15.43
C ALA A 205 12.63 1.29 14.50
N VAL A 206 12.87 1.00 13.23
CA VAL A 206 12.64 1.87 12.08
C VAL A 206 11.51 1.25 11.27
N ILE A 207 10.52 2.04 10.84
CA ILE A 207 9.47 1.60 9.90
C ILE A 207 9.62 2.34 8.58
N VAL A 208 9.54 1.61 7.46
CA VAL A 208 9.78 2.14 6.12
C VAL A 208 8.86 1.51 5.08
N GLU A 209 8.37 2.31 4.12
CA GLU A 209 7.84 1.85 2.83
C GLU A 209 8.99 1.81 1.82
N THR A 210 9.15 0.75 1.03
CA THR A 210 10.18 0.72 -0.03
C THR A 210 9.84 1.65 -1.20
N VAL A 211 8.55 1.89 -1.40
CA VAL A 211 7.99 2.93 -2.25
C VAL A 211 6.87 3.60 -1.46
N GLN A 212 6.99 4.89 -1.21
CA GLN A 212 5.97 5.67 -0.51
C GLN A 212 4.78 5.93 -1.42
N GLY A 213 3.71 5.15 -1.28
CA GLY A 213 2.55 5.24 -2.16
C GLY A 213 1.77 6.54 -1.99
N GLU A 214 1.28 6.80 -0.78
CA GLU A 214 0.54 8.01 -0.44
C GLU A 214 1.44 9.24 -0.35
N GLY A 215 2.74 9.05 -0.13
CA GLY A 215 3.74 10.10 -0.05
C GLY A 215 4.18 10.69 -1.39
N GLY A 216 3.67 10.17 -2.53
CA GLY A 216 3.95 10.72 -3.86
C GLY A 216 4.78 9.79 -4.76
N ILE A 217 4.71 8.49 -4.54
CA ILE A 217 5.48 7.48 -5.29
C ILE A 217 6.99 7.70 -5.20
N ASN A 218 7.48 7.98 -4.00
CA ASN A 218 8.90 8.09 -3.75
C ASN A 218 9.52 6.70 -3.66
N VAL A 219 10.41 6.35 -4.58
CA VAL A 219 11.05 5.05 -4.67
C VAL A 219 12.39 5.09 -3.95
N ALA A 220 12.59 4.24 -2.94
CA ALA A 220 13.88 4.11 -2.27
C ALA A 220 14.84 3.29 -3.14
N ARG A 221 16.11 3.73 -3.22
CA ARG A 221 17.17 2.98 -3.87
C ARG A 221 17.46 1.67 -3.13
N PRO A 222 17.72 0.57 -3.83
CA PRO A 222 18.10 -0.69 -3.19
C PRO A 222 19.31 -0.56 -2.25
N GLU A 223 20.33 0.23 -2.62
CA GLU A 223 21.49 0.50 -1.78
C GLU A 223 21.16 1.32 -0.52
N TRP A 224 20.20 2.25 -0.60
CA TRP A 224 19.72 2.99 0.57
C TRP A 224 18.99 2.04 1.55
N LEU A 225 18.15 1.15 1.04
CA LEU A 225 17.46 0.13 1.87
C LEU A 225 18.46 -0.83 2.53
N ARG A 226 19.51 -1.26 1.80
CA ARG A 226 20.60 -2.06 2.39
C ARG A 226 21.35 -1.29 3.48
N GLY A 227 21.64 -0.02 3.23
CA GLY A 227 22.24 0.87 4.22
C GLY A 227 21.41 1.00 5.49
N LEU A 228 20.07 1.16 5.33
CA LEU A 228 19.13 1.22 6.44
C LEU A 228 19.09 -0.08 7.24
N ALA A 229 19.05 -1.24 6.57
CA ALA A 229 19.08 -2.55 7.22
C ALA A 229 20.36 -2.74 8.04
N ALA A 230 21.52 -2.41 7.45
CA ALA A 230 22.81 -2.47 8.14
C ALA A 230 22.89 -1.48 9.32
N LEU A 231 22.30 -0.31 9.21
CA LEU A 231 22.18 0.65 10.31
C LEU A 231 21.36 0.08 11.48
N CYS A 232 20.19 -0.53 11.17
CA CYS A 232 19.34 -1.15 12.18
C CYS A 232 20.09 -2.26 12.93
N GLU A 233 20.81 -3.12 12.21
CA GLU A 233 21.62 -4.20 12.78
C GLU A 233 22.71 -3.66 13.71
N ARG A 234 23.51 -2.67 13.26
CA ARG A 234 24.60 -2.07 14.06
C ARG A 234 24.14 -1.44 15.36
N HIS A 235 22.94 -0.86 15.37
CA HIS A 235 22.38 -0.15 16.53
C HIS A 235 21.32 -0.92 17.29
N ASP A 236 21.19 -2.22 17.03
CA ASP A 236 20.23 -3.09 17.72
C ASP A 236 18.78 -2.58 17.61
N MET A 237 18.39 -2.02 16.47
CA MET A 237 17.03 -1.60 16.14
C MET A 237 16.35 -2.64 15.25
N LEU A 238 15.05 -2.84 15.37
CA LEU A 238 14.31 -3.70 14.43
C LEU A 238 13.98 -2.92 13.15
N LEU A 239 14.09 -3.60 12.01
CA LEU A 239 13.63 -3.09 10.73
C LEU A 239 12.22 -3.60 10.43
N ILE A 240 11.26 -2.67 10.33
CA ILE A 240 9.88 -2.94 9.93
C ILE A 240 9.71 -2.45 8.50
N VAL A 241 9.36 -3.34 7.55
CA VAL A 241 8.95 -2.93 6.22
C VAL A 241 7.43 -2.94 6.15
N ASP A 242 6.86 -1.77 5.85
CA ASP A 242 5.43 -1.61 5.56
C ASP A 242 5.18 -1.93 4.08
N ASP A 243 4.76 -3.15 3.84
CA ASP A 243 4.51 -3.69 2.49
C ASP A 243 3.01 -3.79 2.16
N ILE A 244 2.19 -2.99 2.87
CA ILE A 244 0.72 -3.01 2.76
C ILE A 244 0.26 -2.65 1.35
N GLN A 245 0.85 -1.64 0.73
CA GLN A 245 0.47 -1.20 -0.62
C GLN A 245 1.40 -1.76 -1.69
N MET A 246 2.67 -1.97 -1.39
CA MET A 246 3.70 -2.32 -2.36
C MET A 246 3.97 -3.82 -2.46
N GLY A 247 3.53 -4.60 -1.48
CA GLY A 247 3.58 -6.04 -1.51
C GLY A 247 2.55 -6.69 -2.44
N CYS A 248 2.48 -8.00 -2.40
CA CYS A 248 1.61 -8.81 -3.27
C CYS A 248 1.82 -8.49 -4.76
N GLY A 249 3.08 -8.26 -5.17
CA GLY A 249 3.46 -8.10 -6.57
C GLY A 249 3.37 -6.70 -7.15
N ARG A 250 2.96 -5.69 -6.40
CA ARG A 250 2.81 -4.32 -6.92
C ARG A 250 4.10 -3.78 -7.54
N THR A 251 5.24 -4.11 -6.96
CA THR A 251 6.57 -3.71 -7.45
C THR A 251 7.26 -4.77 -8.32
N GLY A 252 6.57 -5.84 -8.68
CA GLY A 252 7.07 -7.01 -9.44
C GLY A 252 7.09 -8.25 -8.55
N SER A 253 8.11 -8.41 -7.69
CA SER A 253 8.22 -9.49 -6.71
C SER A 253 7.11 -9.48 -5.67
N PHE A 254 6.88 -10.61 -4.97
CA PHE A 254 5.84 -10.72 -3.96
C PHE A 254 6.02 -9.69 -2.83
N PHE A 255 7.23 -9.58 -2.29
CA PHE A 255 7.58 -8.52 -1.34
C PHE A 255 8.39 -7.44 -2.04
N SER A 256 8.08 -6.19 -1.75
CA SER A 256 8.73 -5.04 -2.38
C SER A 256 10.21 -4.88 -2.01
N PHE A 257 10.65 -5.51 -0.93
CA PHE A 257 12.04 -5.46 -0.45
C PHE A 257 12.97 -6.52 -1.08
N GLU A 258 12.44 -7.48 -1.86
CA GLU A 258 13.24 -8.56 -2.45
C GLU A 258 14.34 -8.01 -3.36
N GLU A 259 14.08 -6.98 -4.15
CA GLU A 259 15.06 -6.33 -5.03
C GLU A 259 16.27 -5.77 -4.25
N ALA A 260 16.04 -5.25 -3.06
CA ALA A 260 17.12 -4.76 -2.20
C ALA A 260 17.95 -5.89 -1.58
N GLY A 261 17.47 -7.14 -1.61
CA GLY A 261 18.13 -8.28 -1.00
C GLY A 261 18.25 -8.18 0.53
N ILE A 262 17.29 -7.53 1.18
CA ILE A 262 17.25 -7.40 2.64
C ILE A 262 16.22 -8.38 3.23
N THR A 263 16.39 -8.74 4.49
CA THR A 263 15.43 -9.53 5.26
C THR A 263 14.99 -8.72 6.48
N PRO A 264 13.82 -8.05 6.41
CA PRO A 264 13.30 -7.27 7.54
C PRO A 264 13.04 -8.14 8.78
N ASP A 265 13.05 -7.54 9.95
CA ASP A 265 12.65 -8.22 11.20
C ASP A 265 11.14 -8.43 11.27
N ILE A 266 10.39 -7.44 10.78
CA ILE A 266 8.93 -7.43 10.77
C ILE A 266 8.45 -6.90 9.40
N VAL A 267 7.40 -7.53 8.85
CA VAL A 267 6.74 -7.07 7.61
C VAL A 267 5.25 -6.93 7.87
N THR A 268 4.65 -5.83 7.42
CA THR A 268 3.20 -5.66 7.48
C THR A 268 2.58 -5.81 6.09
N LEU A 269 1.50 -6.59 5.99
CA LEU A 269 0.71 -6.79 4.77
C LEU A 269 -0.76 -6.50 5.05
N SER A 270 -1.47 -5.99 4.05
CA SER A 270 -2.92 -5.83 4.01
C SER A 270 -3.39 -5.68 2.56
N LYS A 271 -4.52 -5.02 2.34
CA LYS A 271 -5.02 -4.76 0.98
C LYS A 271 -5.10 -6.04 0.15
N SER A 272 -4.27 -6.19 -0.88
CA SER A 272 -4.34 -7.30 -1.83
C SER A 272 -4.02 -8.67 -1.27
N ILE A 273 -3.46 -8.78 -0.05
CA ILE A 273 -3.29 -10.09 0.60
C ILE A 273 -4.63 -10.80 0.84
N GLY A 274 -5.73 -10.07 0.98
CA GLY A 274 -7.08 -10.62 1.06
C GLY A 274 -7.62 -11.24 -0.23
N GLY A 275 -6.89 -11.10 -1.34
CA GLY A 275 -7.24 -11.67 -2.64
C GLY A 275 -8.37 -10.92 -3.36
N TYR A 276 -9.61 -11.24 -3.06
CA TYR A 276 -10.81 -10.72 -3.73
C TYR A 276 -11.16 -9.26 -3.38
N GLY A 277 -10.41 -8.64 -2.48
CA GLY A 277 -10.76 -7.36 -1.86
C GLY A 277 -11.38 -7.53 -0.47
N MET A 278 -11.30 -8.73 0.10
CA MET A 278 -11.77 -9.00 1.45
C MET A 278 -10.80 -8.37 2.49
N PRO A 279 -11.34 -7.76 3.56
CA PRO A 279 -10.53 -7.15 4.60
C PRO A 279 -9.65 -8.18 5.34
N MET A 280 -8.33 -8.00 5.25
CA MET A 280 -7.34 -8.86 5.90
C MET A 280 -6.04 -8.10 6.11
N SER A 281 -5.33 -8.40 7.20
CA SER A 281 -3.96 -7.94 7.38
C SER A 281 -3.11 -9.00 8.09
N LEU A 282 -1.81 -8.93 7.84
CA LEU A 282 -0.80 -9.79 8.47
C LEU A 282 0.32 -8.92 9.04
N THR A 283 0.84 -9.37 10.19
CA THR A 283 2.15 -8.95 10.68
C THR A 283 3.04 -10.18 10.70
N LEU A 284 4.04 -10.18 9.84
CA LEU A 284 5.04 -11.23 9.75
C LEU A 284 6.24 -10.83 10.58
N PHE A 285 6.87 -11.75 11.28
CA PHE A 285 8.08 -11.45 12.06
C PHE A 285 8.93 -12.70 12.28
N ARG A 286 10.22 -12.48 12.54
CA ARG A 286 11.15 -13.58 12.85
C ARG A 286 10.69 -14.34 14.09
N PRO A 287 10.84 -15.69 14.14
CA PRO A 287 10.32 -16.52 15.24
C PRO A 287 10.77 -16.11 16.63
N GLU A 288 12.00 -15.64 16.77
CA GLU A 288 12.60 -15.19 18.04
C GLU A 288 11.95 -13.90 18.60
N LEU A 289 11.19 -13.17 17.76
CA LEU A 289 10.47 -11.99 18.20
C LEU A 289 9.08 -12.31 18.77
N ASP A 290 8.65 -13.58 18.74
CA ASP A 290 7.34 -13.97 19.23
C ASP A 290 7.28 -14.04 20.76
N VAL A 291 7.25 -12.88 21.38
CA VAL A 291 7.19 -12.71 22.84
C VAL A 291 5.80 -12.32 23.35
N TRP A 292 4.78 -12.55 22.52
CA TRP A 292 3.40 -12.28 22.89
C TRP A 292 2.88 -13.28 23.93
N GLU A 293 2.16 -12.78 24.93
CA GLU A 293 1.35 -13.62 25.81
C GLU A 293 -0.01 -13.91 25.16
N PRO A 294 -0.62 -15.07 25.44
CA PRO A 294 -1.95 -15.40 24.92
C PRO A 294 -2.99 -14.30 25.20
N GLY A 295 -3.61 -13.78 24.14
CA GLY A 295 -4.63 -12.74 24.23
C GLY A 295 -4.13 -11.31 24.35
N GLU A 296 -2.82 -11.08 24.47
CA GLU A 296 -2.23 -9.75 24.69
C GLU A 296 -2.47 -8.76 23.54
N HIS A 297 -2.63 -9.27 22.30
CA HIS A 297 -3.05 -8.48 21.15
C HIS A 297 -4.13 -9.24 20.39
N ASN A 298 -5.37 -9.09 20.81
CA ASN A 298 -6.51 -9.78 20.21
C ASN A 298 -7.50 -8.79 19.61
N GLY A 299 -8.32 -9.27 18.67
CA GLY A 299 -9.36 -8.50 17.99
C GLY A 299 -10.37 -9.42 17.31
N THR A 300 -11.65 -9.08 17.42
CA THR A 300 -12.76 -9.94 16.97
C THR A 300 -12.61 -10.36 15.50
N PHE A 301 -12.27 -9.45 14.61
CA PHE A 301 -12.23 -9.70 13.15
C PHE A 301 -10.87 -10.22 12.62
N ARG A 302 -10.01 -10.73 13.50
CA ARG A 302 -8.74 -11.36 13.10
C ARG A 302 -8.91 -12.70 12.38
N GLY A 303 -10.05 -13.35 12.52
CA GLY A 303 -10.36 -14.67 11.97
C GLY A 303 -11.47 -14.65 10.92
N ASN A 304 -11.40 -13.75 9.92
CA ASN A 304 -12.33 -13.68 8.80
C ASN A 304 -12.00 -14.79 7.79
N ASN A 305 -12.73 -15.91 7.87
CA ASN A 305 -12.46 -17.08 7.02
C ASN A 305 -12.72 -16.86 5.52
N PRO A 306 -13.73 -16.10 5.09
CA PRO A 306 -13.86 -15.71 3.68
C PRO A 306 -12.59 -15.06 3.10
N SER A 307 -11.90 -14.22 3.89
CA SER A 307 -10.61 -13.64 3.47
C SER A 307 -9.51 -14.70 3.33
N PHE A 308 -9.43 -15.68 4.24
CA PHE A 308 -8.45 -16.76 4.13
C PHE A 308 -8.68 -17.60 2.87
N VAL A 309 -9.94 -17.86 2.52
CA VAL A 309 -10.30 -18.62 1.30
C VAL A 309 -9.86 -17.87 0.05
N THR A 310 -10.19 -16.58 -0.06
CA THR A 310 -9.85 -15.79 -1.24
C THR A 310 -8.34 -15.51 -1.33
N ALA A 311 -7.68 -15.34 -0.19
CA ALA A 311 -6.22 -15.19 -0.13
C ALA A 311 -5.49 -16.48 -0.59
N ALA A 312 -5.88 -17.65 -0.07
CA ALA A 312 -5.31 -18.92 -0.50
C ALA A 312 -5.51 -19.15 -2.01
N ALA A 313 -6.73 -18.91 -2.51
CA ALA A 313 -7.03 -19.04 -3.94
C ALA A 313 -6.19 -18.07 -4.80
N ALA A 314 -5.89 -16.86 -4.30
CA ALA A 314 -5.04 -15.91 -5.01
C ALA A 314 -3.59 -16.38 -5.07
N LEU A 315 -3.07 -16.93 -3.97
CA LEU A 315 -1.71 -17.51 -3.93
C LEU A 315 -1.57 -18.67 -4.91
N ASP A 316 -2.52 -19.59 -4.89
CA ASP A 316 -2.52 -20.76 -5.77
C ASP A 316 -2.65 -20.39 -7.25
N ALA A 317 -3.49 -19.40 -7.57
CA ALA A 317 -3.76 -19.02 -8.96
C ALA A 317 -2.68 -18.14 -9.60
N TYR A 318 -1.94 -17.35 -8.81
CA TYR A 318 -1.11 -16.28 -9.36
C TYR A 318 0.35 -16.33 -8.93
N TRP A 319 0.73 -17.10 -7.91
CA TRP A 319 2.07 -17.02 -7.33
C TRP A 319 2.89 -18.31 -7.40
N THR A 320 2.36 -19.34 -8.04
CA THR A 320 3.03 -20.66 -8.10
C THR A 320 4.06 -20.79 -9.21
N ASP A 321 4.04 -19.93 -10.24
CA ASP A 321 4.84 -20.08 -11.46
C ASP A 321 5.67 -18.85 -11.88
N GLY A 322 5.66 -17.77 -11.10
CA GLY A 322 6.38 -16.52 -11.40
C GLY A 322 5.81 -15.69 -12.57
N GLN A 323 4.66 -16.08 -13.14
CA GLN A 323 4.07 -15.34 -14.27
C GLN A 323 3.53 -13.97 -13.84
N MET A 324 2.98 -13.86 -12.64
CA MET A 324 2.48 -12.59 -12.11
C MET A 324 3.58 -11.53 -12.05
N GLU A 325 4.74 -11.90 -11.54
CA GLU A 325 5.92 -11.01 -11.48
C GLU A 325 6.33 -10.53 -12.87
N LYS A 326 6.53 -11.46 -13.81
CA LYS A 326 6.92 -11.13 -15.20
C LYS A 326 5.92 -10.21 -15.87
N GLN A 327 4.63 -10.49 -15.71
CA GLN A 327 3.57 -9.68 -16.30
C GLN A 327 3.50 -8.29 -15.67
N THR A 328 3.67 -8.18 -14.35
CA THR A 328 3.71 -6.90 -13.66
C THR A 328 4.86 -6.03 -14.15
N LEU A 329 6.06 -6.60 -14.29
CA LEU A 329 7.24 -5.89 -14.80
C LEU A 329 7.04 -5.43 -16.25
N ALA A 330 6.54 -6.30 -17.14
CA ALA A 330 6.27 -5.94 -18.53
C ALA A 330 5.23 -4.80 -18.67
N ARG A 331 4.18 -4.81 -17.84
CA ARG A 331 3.20 -3.71 -17.80
C ARG A 331 3.77 -2.44 -17.18
N GLY A 332 4.70 -2.60 -16.24
CA GLY A 332 5.46 -1.48 -15.68
C GLY A 332 6.29 -0.76 -16.73
N GLU A 333 7.00 -1.50 -17.58
CA GLU A 333 7.75 -0.96 -18.71
C GLU A 333 6.85 -0.21 -19.71
N GLN A 334 5.68 -0.78 -20.01
CA GLN A 334 4.67 -0.13 -20.87
C GLN A 334 4.18 1.20 -20.26
N ALA A 335 3.91 1.22 -18.94
CA ALA A 335 3.49 2.43 -18.24
C ALA A 335 4.61 3.48 -18.23
N GLU A 336 5.84 3.07 -17.95
CA GLU A 336 7.01 3.96 -17.96
C GLU A 336 7.23 4.62 -19.32
N GLU A 337 7.17 3.85 -20.42
CA GLU A 337 7.32 4.36 -21.77
C GLU A 337 6.28 5.44 -22.10
N ALA A 338 5.01 5.20 -21.74
CA ALA A 338 3.94 6.17 -21.94
C ALA A 338 4.14 7.44 -21.11
N LEU A 339 4.54 7.32 -19.84
CA LEU A 339 4.80 8.48 -18.98
C LEU A 339 6.01 9.28 -19.47
N ARG A 340 7.04 8.61 -19.96
CA ARG A 340 8.20 9.26 -20.62
C ARG A 340 7.77 10.07 -21.83
N ALA A 341 6.91 9.51 -22.66
CA ALA A 341 6.36 10.20 -23.82
C ALA A 341 5.56 11.45 -23.43
N ILE A 342 4.67 11.34 -22.42
CA ILE A 342 3.90 12.48 -21.89
C ILE A 342 4.82 13.61 -21.42
N CYS A 343 5.89 13.29 -20.67
CA CYS A 343 6.85 14.28 -20.20
C CYS A 343 7.60 14.94 -21.38
N ALA A 344 7.96 14.18 -22.39
CA ALA A 344 8.67 14.69 -23.59
C ALA A 344 7.78 15.57 -24.48
N GLU A 345 6.48 15.24 -24.60
CA GLU A 345 5.53 16.03 -25.38
C GLU A 345 5.19 17.38 -24.72
N HIS A 346 5.33 17.48 -23.40
CA HIS A 346 4.93 18.66 -22.62
C HIS A 346 6.05 19.21 -21.73
N PRO A 347 7.22 19.59 -22.26
CA PRO A 347 8.36 20.01 -21.44
C PRO A 347 8.08 21.28 -20.61
N GLY A 348 7.14 22.14 -21.06
CA GLY A 348 6.74 23.34 -20.33
C GLY A 348 5.96 23.08 -19.03
N LEU A 349 5.47 21.86 -18.82
CA LEU A 349 4.75 21.50 -17.60
C LEU A 349 5.69 21.17 -16.43
N GLY A 350 6.98 20.99 -16.65
CA GLY A 350 7.93 20.54 -15.64
C GLY A 350 7.55 19.19 -15.05
N ALA A 351 6.93 18.33 -15.87
CA ALA A 351 6.49 17.01 -15.44
C ALA A 351 7.67 16.05 -15.23
N ARG A 352 7.56 15.24 -14.18
CA ARG A 352 8.50 14.15 -13.86
C ARG A 352 7.73 12.88 -13.57
N TYR A 353 8.27 11.73 -13.97
CA TYR A 353 7.68 10.44 -13.63
C TYR A 353 8.64 9.63 -12.76
N ARG A 354 8.09 8.79 -11.90
CA ARG A 354 8.82 7.82 -11.08
C ARG A 354 7.91 6.65 -10.71
N GLY A 355 8.50 5.50 -10.49
CA GLY A 355 7.75 4.30 -10.14
C GLY A 355 8.61 3.05 -10.16
N ARG A 356 7.98 1.92 -9.86
CA ARG A 356 8.59 0.58 -9.93
C ARG A 356 7.50 -0.49 -10.08
N GLY A 357 7.74 -1.51 -10.92
CA GLY A 357 6.72 -2.49 -11.25
C GLY A 357 5.49 -1.81 -11.85
N LEU A 358 4.31 -2.03 -11.28
CA LEU A 358 3.07 -1.41 -11.78
C LEU A 358 2.49 -0.39 -10.78
N VAL A 359 3.35 0.43 -10.20
CA VAL A 359 2.99 1.63 -9.43
C VAL A 359 3.81 2.80 -9.96
N TRP A 360 3.12 3.82 -10.49
CA TRP A 360 3.75 4.96 -11.14
C TRP A 360 3.14 6.27 -10.70
N GLY A 361 3.97 7.31 -10.63
CA GLY A 361 3.58 8.67 -10.33
C GLY A 361 4.01 9.62 -11.43
N LEU A 362 3.13 10.56 -11.79
CA LEU A 362 3.41 11.67 -12.67
C LEU A 362 3.25 12.97 -11.87
N GLU A 363 4.38 13.56 -11.50
CA GLU A 363 4.46 14.79 -10.70
C GLU A 363 4.55 16.02 -11.60
N PHE A 364 3.99 17.13 -11.14
CA PHE A 364 4.02 18.41 -11.85
C PHE A 364 4.58 19.51 -10.94
N THR A 365 5.28 20.49 -11.54
CA THR A 365 5.75 21.67 -10.81
C THR A 365 4.58 22.51 -10.27
N ASP A 366 3.51 22.63 -11.06
CA ASP A 366 2.25 23.20 -10.59
C ASP A 366 1.43 22.12 -9.86
N LYS A 367 1.36 22.23 -8.54
CA LYS A 367 0.70 21.26 -7.66
C LYS A 367 -0.80 21.09 -7.91
N ALA A 368 -1.49 22.12 -8.41
CA ALA A 368 -2.91 22.04 -8.72
C ALA A 368 -3.20 21.20 -9.97
N ARG A 369 -2.20 20.97 -10.81
CA ARG A 369 -2.34 20.29 -12.09
C ARG A 369 -2.75 18.82 -11.95
N ALA A 370 -2.17 18.10 -11.00
CA ALA A 370 -2.51 16.69 -10.79
C ALA A 370 -4.01 16.50 -10.50
N SER A 371 -4.60 17.37 -9.68
CA SER A 371 -6.06 17.35 -9.40
C SER A 371 -6.89 17.69 -10.63
N ALA A 372 -6.43 18.63 -11.48
CA ALA A 372 -7.12 18.98 -12.73
C ALA A 372 -7.08 17.81 -13.72
N ILE A 373 -5.93 17.13 -13.85
CA ILE A 373 -5.76 15.95 -14.69
C ILE A 373 -6.63 14.79 -14.19
N SER A 374 -6.65 14.50 -12.88
CA SER A 374 -7.49 13.43 -12.31
C SER A 374 -8.97 13.66 -12.61
N ARG A 375 -9.46 14.91 -12.45
CA ARG A 375 -10.84 15.28 -12.78
C ARG A 375 -11.12 15.10 -14.27
N ARG A 376 -10.21 15.57 -15.13
CA ARG A 376 -10.38 15.44 -16.59
C ARG A 376 -10.33 13.97 -17.03
N ALA A 377 -9.47 13.17 -16.43
CA ALA A 377 -9.40 11.73 -16.67
C ALA A 377 -10.71 11.03 -16.31
N PHE A 378 -11.32 11.38 -15.18
CA PHE A 378 -12.65 10.90 -14.80
C PHE A 378 -13.72 11.21 -15.85
N GLU A 379 -13.78 12.46 -16.33
CA GLU A 379 -14.71 12.87 -17.41
C GLU A 379 -14.48 12.09 -18.71
N LEU A 380 -13.28 11.59 -18.94
CA LEU A 380 -12.89 10.78 -20.09
C LEU A 380 -13.02 9.26 -19.86
N GLY A 381 -13.51 8.86 -18.67
CA GLY A 381 -13.73 7.45 -18.34
C GLY A 381 -12.52 6.73 -17.72
N LEU A 382 -11.60 7.45 -17.04
CA LEU A 382 -10.47 6.87 -16.31
C LEU A 382 -10.49 7.31 -14.85
N LEU A 383 -10.50 6.36 -13.92
CA LEU A 383 -10.30 6.61 -12.50
C LEU A 383 -8.80 6.62 -12.19
N VAL A 384 -8.28 7.75 -11.78
CA VAL A 384 -6.89 7.91 -11.35
C VAL A 384 -6.83 8.91 -10.19
N GLU A 385 -6.16 8.51 -9.09
CA GLU A 385 -6.08 9.33 -7.89
C GLU A 385 -4.85 10.26 -7.89
N THR A 386 -4.79 11.16 -6.93
CA THR A 386 -3.61 11.96 -6.63
C THR A 386 -2.95 11.50 -5.34
N SER A 387 -1.64 11.71 -5.23
CA SER A 387 -0.83 11.45 -4.03
C SER A 387 0.22 12.54 -3.83
N GLY A 388 1.01 12.40 -2.77
CA GLY A 388 1.95 13.43 -2.33
C GLY A 388 1.37 14.30 -1.22
N PRO A 389 2.22 14.98 -0.43
CA PRO A 389 1.80 15.80 0.71
C PRO A 389 0.81 16.90 0.34
N GLU A 390 0.80 17.37 -0.90
CA GLU A 390 -0.08 18.42 -1.43
C GLU A 390 -0.97 17.94 -2.60
N GLY A 391 -0.95 16.62 -2.88
CA GLY A 391 -1.72 16.03 -3.96
C GLY A 391 -1.16 16.31 -5.36
N GLU A 392 0.14 16.57 -5.46
CA GLU A 392 0.86 17.03 -6.66
C GLU A 392 1.21 15.92 -7.65
N VAL A 393 0.97 14.66 -7.31
CA VAL A 393 1.32 13.50 -8.14
C VAL A 393 0.06 12.79 -8.61
N VAL A 394 -0.11 12.59 -9.89
CA VAL A 394 -1.09 11.66 -10.45
C VAL A 394 -0.55 10.25 -10.26
N LYS A 395 -1.29 9.42 -9.49
CA LYS A 395 -0.85 8.07 -9.08
C LYS A 395 -1.58 6.98 -9.85
N LEU A 396 -0.83 6.10 -10.50
CA LEU A 396 -1.32 4.97 -11.28
C LEU A 396 -1.14 3.67 -10.48
N LEU A 397 -2.25 3.01 -10.15
CA LEU A 397 -2.31 1.74 -9.42
C LEU A 397 -3.30 0.76 -10.08
N PRO A 398 -3.24 0.47 -11.39
CA PRO A 398 -4.17 -0.47 -12.02
C PRO A 398 -4.03 -1.87 -11.41
N ALA A 399 -5.04 -2.72 -11.59
CA ALA A 399 -4.94 -4.13 -11.24
C ALA A 399 -3.72 -4.77 -11.94
N LEU A 400 -3.00 -5.67 -11.28
CA LEU A 400 -1.86 -6.38 -11.88
C LEU A 400 -2.28 -7.32 -13.02
N THR A 401 -3.55 -7.73 -12.99
CA THR A 401 -4.18 -8.57 -14.03
C THR A 401 -4.73 -7.77 -15.21
N ILE A 402 -4.52 -6.45 -15.25
CA ILE A 402 -4.95 -5.62 -16.38
C ILE A 402 -4.32 -6.12 -17.70
N SER A 403 -5.07 -6.14 -18.79
CA SER A 403 -4.50 -6.52 -20.08
C SER A 403 -3.60 -5.40 -20.64
N PRO A 404 -2.63 -5.72 -21.53
CA PRO A 404 -1.82 -4.70 -22.22
C PRO A 404 -2.68 -3.67 -22.97
N GLU A 405 -3.79 -4.12 -23.57
CA GLU A 405 -4.70 -3.29 -24.35
C GLU A 405 -5.48 -2.32 -23.46
N GLU A 406 -5.97 -2.80 -22.30
CA GLU A 406 -6.66 -1.95 -21.32
C GLU A 406 -5.69 -0.95 -20.67
N LEU A 407 -4.45 -1.37 -20.40
CA LEU A 407 -3.42 -0.47 -19.88
C LEU A 407 -3.11 0.63 -20.91
N ASP A 408 -2.93 0.28 -22.18
CA ASP A 408 -2.70 1.25 -23.26
C ASP A 408 -3.89 2.21 -23.45
N GLU A 409 -5.13 1.71 -23.36
CA GLU A 409 -6.34 2.55 -23.39
C GLU A 409 -6.31 3.60 -22.28
N GLY A 410 -6.04 3.20 -21.03
CA GLY A 410 -5.97 4.11 -19.88
C GLY A 410 -4.83 5.12 -19.99
N LEU A 411 -3.67 4.70 -20.46
CA LEU A 411 -2.51 5.58 -20.68
C LEU A 411 -2.79 6.62 -21.77
N ARG A 412 -3.51 6.26 -22.84
CA ARG A 412 -3.96 7.21 -23.87
C ARG A 412 -4.98 8.20 -23.31
N ILE A 413 -5.91 7.77 -22.46
CA ILE A 413 -6.85 8.67 -21.78
C ILE A 413 -6.08 9.65 -20.87
N LEU A 414 -5.11 9.16 -20.11
CA LEU A 414 -4.26 9.98 -19.26
C LEU A 414 -3.50 11.04 -20.09
N ALA A 415 -2.84 10.63 -21.16
CA ALA A 415 -2.13 11.54 -22.08
C ALA A 415 -3.06 12.61 -22.64
N ARG A 416 -4.28 12.24 -23.00
CA ARG A 416 -5.31 13.19 -23.44
C ARG A 416 -5.71 14.15 -22.32
N ALA A 417 -5.93 13.66 -21.10
CA ALA A 417 -6.26 14.52 -19.95
C ALA A 417 -5.13 15.52 -19.65
N VAL A 418 -3.87 15.10 -19.72
CA VAL A 418 -2.70 15.99 -19.58
C VAL A 418 -2.73 17.08 -20.66
N ARG A 419 -2.89 16.72 -21.93
CA ARG A 419 -2.93 17.67 -23.05
C ARG A 419 -4.07 18.69 -22.96
N GLU A 420 -5.25 18.27 -22.51
CA GLU A 420 -6.43 19.12 -22.39
C GLU A 420 -6.41 20.03 -21.15
N THR A 421 -5.49 19.79 -20.20
CA THR A 421 -5.28 20.59 -18.98
C THR A 421 -3.93 21.32 -18.97
N ALA A 422 -3.16 21.21 -20.05
CA ALA A 422 -1.81 21.80 -20.20
C ALA A 422 -1.81 23.34 -20.22
#